data_ba22908b63060a88501d78c27c44cfb2
#
_entry.id   ba22908b63060a88501d78c27c44cfb2
#
_cell.length_a   1.000
_cell.length_b   1.000
_cell.length_c   1.000
_cell.angle_alpha   90.00
_cell.angle_beta   90.00
_cell.angle_gamma   90.00
#
_symmetry.space_group_name_H-M   'P 1'
#
loop_
_entity.id
_entity.type
_entity.pdbx_description
1 polymer ?
#
loop_
_entity_poly.entity_id
_entity_poly.type
_entity_poly.pdbx_seq_one_letter_code
_entity_poly.pdbx_strand_id
1 'polypeptide(L)'
;MSKFKLSILLGGLILLVSSCADEDLSPILTFDQVAKGAYVRLVDESDKLINLFDIPGSEYNYSVEFVDLEQGALVSEYRIEMTYDDVTGKNSTGPVPFRSFSPSDFEQLPSGFVGMTNISIPATEAIAAAGIQPEDVNPGD
;
A
#
# COMPACT_ATOMS: atom_id res chain seq x y z
N MET A 1 -21.67 45.56 48.62
CA MET A 1 -22.33 44.63 47.65
C MET A 1 -21.60 44.54 46.28
N SER A 2 -20.76 45.49 45.91
CA SER A 2 -20.03 45.48 44.60
C SER A 2 -18.90 44.48 44.52
N LYS A 3 -18.09 44.29 45.59
CA LYS A 3 -16.93 43.40 45.58
C LYS A 3 -17.29 41.90 45.47
N PHE A 4 -18.43 41.50 46.03
CA PHE A 4 -18.92 40.13 45.96
C PHE A 4 -19.37 39.72 44.53
N LYS A 5 -19.99 40.64 43.83
CA LYS A 5 -20.41 40.40 42.43
C LYS A 5 -19.23 40.30 41.46
N LEU A 6 -18.15 41.07 41.72
CA LEU A 6 -16.95 41.03 40.91
C LEU A 6 -16.16 39.70 41.10
N SER A 7 -16.13 39.18 42.35
CA SER A 7 -15.47 37.88 42.62
C SER A 7 -16.18 36.71 41.96
N ILE A 8 -17.50 36.71 41.87
CA ILE A 8 -18.29 35.66 41.19
C ILE A 8 -18.07 35.74 39.66
N LEU A 9 -17.97 36.93 39.11
CA LEU A 9 -17.71 37.12 37.70
C LEU A 9 -16.32 36.65 37.29
N LEU A 10 -15.30 36.95 38.14
CA LEU A 10 -13.91 36.52 37.90
C LEU A 10 -13.77 35.00 38.06
N GLY A 11 -14.45 34.38 39.04
CA GLY A 11 -14.45 32.93 39.25
C GLY A 11 -15.12 32.16 38.09
N GLY A 12 -16.22 32.72 37.54
CA GLY A 12 -16.90 32.15 36.37
C GLY A 12 -16.06 32.22 35.09
N LEU A 13 -15.25 33.27 34.93
CA LEU A 13 -14.38 33.44 33.76
C LEU A 13 -13.22 32.45 33.75
N ILE A 14 -12.68 32.11 34.92
CA ILE A 14 -11.57 31.16 35.06
C ILE A 14 -12.03 29.71 34.71
N LEU A 15 -13.29 29.38 34.99
CA LEU A 15 -13.84 28.06 34.66
C LEU A 15 -14.10 27.85 33.15
N LEU A 16 -14.19 28.92 32.37
CA LEU A 16 -14.45 28.85 30.95
C LEU A 16 -13.15 28.57 30.12
N VAL A 17 -11.99 28.78 30.70
CA VAL A 17 -10.69 28.53 30.00
C VAL A 17 -10.09 27.16 30.30
N SER A 18 -10.69 26.36 31.18
CA SER A 18 -10.29 24.98 31.43
C SER A 18 -11.03 23.98 30.52
N SER A 19 -11.37 24.39 29.31
CA SER A 19 -11.67 23.43 28.25
C SER A 19 -10.37 22.76 27.87
N CYS A 20 -10.01 21.71 28.62
CA CYS A 20 -8.93 20.82 28.25
C CYS A 20 -9.21 20.33 26.84
N ALA A 21 -8.33 20.67 25.94
CA ALA A 21 -8.18 19.89 24.73
C ALA A 21 -7.73 18.49 25.21
N ASP A 22 -8.66 17.57 25.29
CA ASP A 22 -8.39 16.19 25.52
C ASP A 22 -7.62 15.70 24.26
N GLU A 23 -6.33 15.46 24.41
CA GLU A 23 -5.47 15.03 23.29
C GLU A 23 -5.99 13.71 22.70
N ASP A 24 -6.68 12.91 23.51
CA ASP A 24 -7.31 11.67 23.06
C ASP A 24 -8.54 11.89 22.15
N LEU A 25 -9.10 13.10 22.14
CA LEU A 25 -10.21 13.48 21.24
C LEU A 25 -9.73 14.19 19.98
N SER A 26 -8.41 14.39 19.82
CA SER A 26 -7.88 14.96 18.59
C SER A 26 -8.00 13.92 17.46
N PRO A 27 -8.79 14.19 16.40
CA PRO A 27 -8.83 13.30 15.24
C PRO A 27 -7.54 13.34 14.40
N ILE A 28 -6.60 14.19 14.79
CA ILE A 28 -5.30 14.31 14.14
C ILE A 28 -4.36 13.36 14.87
N LEU A 29 -4.13 12.20 14.27
CA LEU A 29 -3.02 11.34 14.68
C LEU A 29 -1.73 12.17 14.58
N THR A 30 -1.03 12.33 15.69
CA THR A 30 0.32 12.89 15.65
C THR A 30 1.19 11.94 14.84
N PHE A 31 2.19 12.47 14.12
CA PHE A 31 3.08 11.63 13.30
C PHE A 31 3.75 10.52 14.11
N ASP A 32 3.90 10.69 15.43
CA ASP A 32 4.42 9.67 16.34
C ASP A 32 3.46 8.49 16.58
N GLN A 33 2.16 8.68 16.32
CA GLN A 33 1.11 7.65 16.43
C GLN A 33 0.78 7.00 15.09
N VAL A 34 1.29 7.53 13.98
CA VAL A 34 1.20 6.88 12.68
C VAL A 34 1.98 5.57 12.76
N ALA A 35 1.28 4.46 12.58
CA ALA A 35 1.93 3.15 12.56
C ALA A 35 3.12 3.19 11.60
N LYS A 36 4.28 2.71 12.08
CA LYS A 36 5.48 2.57 11.25
C LYS A 36 5.16 1.53 10.18
N GLY A 37 4.69 2.00 9.05
CA GLY A 37 4.36 1.19 7.89
C GLY A 37 5.18 1.63 6.70
N ALA A 38 5.35 0.74 5.74
CA ALA A 38 5.87 1.05 4.43
C ALA A 38 4.75 0.95 3.41
N TYR A 39 4.81 1.75 2.35
CA TYR A 39 4.00 1.54 1.17
C TYR A 39 4.89 1.37 -0.06
N VAL A 40 4.35 0.68 -1.05
CA VAL A 40 5.03 0.45 -2.33
C VAL A 40 4.67 1.56 -3.29
N ARG A 41 5.66 2.22 -3.87
CA ARG A 41 5.51 3.18 -4.95
C ARG A 41 5.97 2.55 -6.26
N LEU A 42 5.10 2.52 -7.24
CA LEU A 42 5.43 2.12 -8.59
C LEU A 42 6.26 3.23 -9.24
N VAL A 43 7.42 2.88 -9.78
CA VAL A 43 8.37 3.82 -10.39
C VAL A 43 8.28 3.76 -11.89
N ASP A 44 8.23 2.56 -12.41
CA ASP A 44 8.17 2.28 -13.85
C ASP A 44 7.36 1.01 -14.08
N GLU A 45 6.69 0.95 -15.22
CA GLU A 45 5.90 -0.22 -15.63
C GLU A 45 5.82 -0.32 -17.16
N SER A 46 5.79 -1.56 -17.65
CA SER A 46 5.50 -1.87 -19.06
C SER A 46 3.99 -1.82 -19.34
N ASP A 47 3.61 -2.11 -20.57
CA ASP A 47 2.20 -2.31 -20.93
C ASP A 47 1.57 -3.40 -20.06
N LYS A 48 0.34 -3.14 -19.61
CA LYS A 48 -0.42 -4.02 -18.71
C LYS A 48 -1.24 -5.08 -19.46
N LEU A 49 -1.06 -5.18 -20.77
CA LEU A 49 -1.89 -6.04 -21.59
C LEU A 49 -1.22 -7.38 -21.86
N ILE A 50 -1.94 -8.46 -21.58
CA ILE A 50 -1.58 -9.79 -22.03
C ILE A 50 -2.08 -9.96 -23.44
N ASN A 51 -1.18 -10.29 -24.38
CA ASN A 51 -1.54 -10.63 -25.73
C ASN A 51 -2.06 -12.07 -25.78
N LEU A 52 -3.36 -12.25 -25.92
CA LEU A 52 -3.99 -13.58 -25.96
C LEU A 52 -3.56 -14.43 -27.16
N PHE A 53 -3.02 -13.80 -28.23
CA PHE A 53 -2.46 -14.52 -29.38
C PHE A 53 -0.99 -14.94 -29.17
N ASP A 54 -0.35 -14.42 -28.13
CA ASP A 54 1.03 -14.74 -27.77
C ASP A 54 1.21 -14.65 -26.24
N ILE A 55 0.52 -15.50 -25.53
CA ILE A 55 0.64 -15.58 -24.05
C ILE A 55 2.09 -15.90 -23.63
N PRO A 56 2.83 -16.83 -24.28
CA PRO A 56 4.22 -17.10 -23.90
C PRO A 56 5.18 -15.92 -24.09
N GLY A 57 4.88 -15.02 -25.03
CA GLY A 57 5.67 -13.79 -25.24
C GLY A 57 5.20 -12.60 -24.44
N SER A 58 4.13 -12.75 -23.66
CA SER A 58 3.58 -11.66 -22.85
C SER A 58 4.16 -11.65 -21.45
N GLU A 59 4.56 -10.48 -20.99
CA GLU A 59 5.04 -10.27 -19.63
C GLU A 59 4.68 -8.87 -19.13
N TYR A 60 4.51 -8.73 -17.81
CA TYR A 60 4.39 -7.45 -17.14
C TYR A 60 5.68 -7.15 -16.38
N ASN A 61 6.34 -6.06 -16.75
CA ASN A 61 7.57 -5.62 -16.12
C ASN A 61 7.33 -4.33 -15.36
N TYR A 62 7.86 -4.23 -14.15
CA TYR A 62 7.74 -3.02 -13.34
C TYR A 62 8.89 -2.87 -12.35
N SER A 63 9.00 -1.66 -11.81
CA SER A 63 9.97 -1.32 -10.77
C SER A 63 9.26 -0.63 -9.62
N VAL A 64 9.71 -0.88 -8.40
CA VAL A 64 9.08 -0.33 -7.19
C VAL A 64 10.10 0.29 -6.26
N GLU A 65 9.63 1.27 -5.49
CA GLU A 65 10.33 1.82 -4.34
C GLU A 65 9.51 1.57 -3.08
N PHE A 66 10.21 1.30 -2.00
CA PHE A 66 9.61 1.16 -0.67
C PHE A 66 9.72 2.49 0.07
N VAL A 67 8.59 3.01 0.47
CA VAL A 67 8.53 4.32 1.13
C VAL A 67 8.11 4.14 2.58
N ASP A 68 9.05 4.38 3.47
CA ASP A 68 8.88 4.40 4.91
C ASP A 68 9.70 5.56 5.52
N LEU A 69 9.80 5.62 6.83
CA LEU A 69 10.56 6.68 7.53
C LEU A 69 12.08 6.58 7.31
N GLU A 70 12.58 5.44 6.85
CA GLU A 70 14.01 5.17 6.62
C GLU A 70 14.29 4.85 5.15
N GLN A 71 13.51 5.45 4.24
CA GLN A 71 13.68 5.33 2.79
C GLN A 71 13.59 3.89 2.27
N GLY A 72 12.74 3.08 2.88
CA GLY A 72 12.50 1.68 2.53
C GLY A 72 13.34 0.67 3.31
N ALA A 73 14.25 1.11 4.18
CA ALA A 73 15.14 0.22 4.89
C ALA A 73 14.45 -0.63 5.97
N LEU A 74 13.21 -0.29 6.36
CA LEU A 74 12.42 -1.05 7.34
C LEU A 74 11.61 -2.20 6.71
N VAL A 75 11.56 -2.30 5.39
CA VAL A 75 10.81 -3.36 4.72
C VAL A 75 11.51 -4.71 4.89
N SER A 76 10.82 -5.66 5.50
CA SER A 76 11.33 -7.00 5.77
C SER A 76 10.92 -8.04 4.74
N GLU A 77 9.87 -7.77 3.98
CA GLU A 77 9.36 -8.65 2.91
C GLU A 77 8.57 -7.83 1.91
N TYR A 78 8.70 -8.14 0.63
CA TYR A 78 7.80 -7.69 -0.43
C TYR A 78 7.14 -8.90 -1.05
N ARG A 79 5.81 -8.97 -0.96
CA ARG A 79 5.03 -10.10 -1.47
C ARG A 79 4.14 -9.66 -2.61
N ILE A 80 4.13 -10.46 -3.66
CA ILE A 80 3.20 -10.32 -4.78
C ILE A 80 2.13 -11.38 -4.62
N GLU A 81 0.89 -10.93 -4.62
CA GLU A 81 -0.29 -11.77 -4.67
C GLU A 81 -1.06 -11.45 -5.96
N MET A 82 -1.74 -12.44 -6.49
CA MET A 82 -2.51 -12.30 -7.72
C MET A 82 -3.95 -12.68 -7.49
N THR A 83 -4.83 -12.01 -8.20
CA THR A 83 -6.25 -12.35 -8.33
C THR A 83 -6.56 -12.48 -9.80
N TYR A 84 -7.27 -13.51 -10.17
CA TYR A 84 -7.85 -13.64 -11.51
C TYR A 84 -9.35 -13.37 -11.43
N ASP A 85 -9.81 -12.44 -12.25
CA ASP A 85 -11.20 -12.01 -12.28
C ASP A 85 -11.80 -12.35 -13.65
N ASP A 86 -12.42 -13.53 -13.74
CA ASP A 86 -13.07 -14.00 -14.94
C ASP A 86 -14.37 -13.23 -15.17
N VAL A 87 -14.48 -12.51 -16.28
CA VAL A 87 -15.69 -11.74 -16.65
C VAL A 87 -16.94 -12.60 -16.73
N THR A 88 -16.79 -13.91 -16.94
CA THR A 88 -17.91 -14.87 -16.92
C THR A 88 -18.25 -15.34 -15.51
N GLY A 89 -17.38 -15.08 -14.54
CA GLY A 89 -17.53 -15.45 -13.12
C GLY A 89 -17.37 -16.93 -12.83
N LYS A 90 -16.93 -17.75 -13.79
CA LYS A 90 -16.82 -19.21 -13.62
C LYS A 90 -15.51 -19.64 -12.98
N ASN A 91 -14.41 -18.96 -13.32
CA ASN A 91 -13.05 -19.36 -12.97
C ASN A 91 -12.32 -18.31 -12.12
N SER A 92 -13.02 -17.28 -11.62
CA SER A 92 -12.40 -16.27 -10.77
C SER A 92 -11.72 -16.89 -9.55
N THR A 93 -10.50 -16.44 -9.24
CA THR A 93 -9.75 -16.87 -8.07
C THR A 93 -9.52 -15.71 -7.11
N GLY A 94 -9.54 -15.98 -5.81
CA GLY A 94 -9.13 -15.01 -4.80
C GLY A 94 -7.62 -14.78 -4.81
N PRO A 95 -7.10 -13.92 -3.91
CA PRO A 95 -5.68 -13.66 -3.84
C PRO A 95 -4.89 -14.95 -3.62
N VAL A 96 -3.96 -15.24 -4.54
CA VAL A 96 -3.01 -16.37 -4.44
C VAL A 96 -1.59 -15.83 -4.35
N PRO A 97 -0.72 -16.41 -3.50
CA PRO A 97 0.68 -16.03 -3.44
C PRO A 97 1.36 -16.33 -4.77
N PHE A 98 2.11 -15.35 -5.29
CA PHE A 98 2.88 -15.52 -6.52
C PHE A 98 4.39 -15.56 -6.24
N ARG A 99 4.93 -14.48 -5.64
CA ARG A 99 6.35 -14.39 -5.28
C ARG A 99 6.53 -13.62 -3.98
N SER A 100 7.59 -13.96 -3.26
CA SER A 100 8.08 -13.19 -2.11
C SER A 100 9.54 -12.85 -2.30
N PHE A 101 9.91 -11.65 -1.85
CA PHE A 101 11.27 -11.13 -1.87
C PHE A 101 11.66 -10.70 -0.46
N SER A 102 12.90 -10.94 -0.12
CA SER A 102 13.52 -10.60 1.15
C SER A 102 14.43 -9.37 1.00
N PRO A 103 14.90 -8.75 2.08
CA PRO A 103 15.81 -7.61 2.00
C PRO A 103 17.09 -7.85 1.20
N SER A 104 17.52 -9.12 1.04
CA SER A 104 18.68 -9.47 0.21
C SER A 104 18.42 -9.31 -1.29
N ASP A 105 17.16 -9.23 -1.70
CA ASP A 105 16.74 -9.05 -3.09
C ASP A 105 16.53 -7.57 -3.42
N PHE A 106 16.60 -6.70 -2.41
CA PHE A 106 16.37 -5.26 -2.55
C PHE A 106 17.67 -4.53 -2.89
N GLU A 107 17.54 -3.40 -3.57
CA GLU A 107 18.67 -2.57 -3.96
C GLU A 107 18.44 -1.09 -3.60
N GLN A 108 19.54 -0.35 -3.45
CA GLN A 108 19.47 1.10 -3.28
C GLN A 108 19.30 1.75 -4.64
N LEU A 109 18.19 2.44 -4.85
CA LEU A 109 17.88 3.10 -6.11
C LEU A 109 18.51 4.50 -6.21
N PRO A 110 18.66 5.05 -7.42
CA PRO A 110 19.17 6.42 -7.62
C PRO A 110 18.34 7.51 -6.94
N SER A 111 17.07 7.23 -6.67
CA SER A 111 16.16 8.13 -5.93
C SER A 111 16.53 8.27 -4.45
N GLY A 112 17.40 7.41 -3.92
CA GLY A 112 17.74 7.32 -2.50
C GLY A 112 16.85 6.39 -1.70
N PHE A 113 15.85 5.77 -2.31
CA PHE A 113 14.99 4.76 -1.67
C PHE A 113 15.52 3.34 -1.93
N VAL A 114 15.22 2.43 -1.01
CA VAL A 114 15.35 1.00 -1.25
C VAL A 114 14.19 0.53 -2.11
N GLY A 115 14.44 -0.38 -3.04
CA GLY A 115 13.42 -0.90 -3.93
C GLY A 115 13.89 -2.08 -4.76
N MET A 116 13.21 -2.31 -5.86
CA MET A 116 13.53 -3.37 -6.82
C MET A 116 13.29 -2.87 -8.24
N THR A 117 14.17 -3.21 -9.15
CA THR A 117 14.02 -2.89 -10.58
C THR A 117 13.77 -4.13 -11.41
N ASN A 118 13.08 -3.93 -12.55
CA ASN A 118 12.85 -4.97 -13.55
C ASN A 118 12.22 -6.26 -13.00
N ILE A 119 11.23 -6.13 -12.12
CA ILE A 119 10.44 -7.28 -11.69
C ILE A 119 9.61 -7.72 -12.89
N SER A 120 9.86 -8.94 -13.38
CA SER A 120 9.12 -9.52 -14.51
C SER A 120 8.09 -10.53 -14.02
N ILE A 121 6.88 -10.42 -14.55
CA ILE A 121 5.78 -11.37 -14.35
C ILE A 121 5.38 -11.94 -15.72
N PRO A 122 5.93 -13.08 -16.14
CA PRO A 122 5.49 -13.75 -17.36
C PRO A 122 4.02 -14.18 -17.27
N ALA A 123 3.25 -13.95 -18.31
CA ALA A 123 1.83 -14.29 -18.33
C ALA A 123 1.59 -15.79 -18.09
N THR A 124 2.46 -16.65 -18.61
CA THR A 124 2.38 -18.11 -18.40
C THR A 124 2.54 -18.50 -16.93
N GLU A 125 3.44 -17.84 -16.19
CA GLU A 125 3.62 -18.09 -14.76
C GLU A 125 2.42 -17.55 -13.97
N ALA A 126 1.91 -16.38 -14.34
CA ALA A 126 0.75 -15.76 -13.72
C ALA A 126 -0.49 -16.67 -13.83
N ILE A 127 -0.78 -17.14 -15.04
CA ILE A 127 -1.91 -18.06 -15.34
C ILE A 127 -1.76 -19.37 -14.55
N ALA A 128 -0.56 -19.95 -14.53
CA ALA A 128 -0.29 -21.18 -13.79
C ALA A 128 -0.47 -20.98 -12.27
N ALA A 129 0.00 -19.86 -11.73
CA ALA A 129 -0.16 -19.55 -10.30
C ALA A 129 -1.62 -19.33 -9.90
N ALA A 130 -2.42 -18.73 -10.79
CA ALA A 130 -3.87 -18.60 -10.61
C ALA A 130 -4.60 -19.96 -10.70
N GLY A 131 -3.94 -21.02 -11.19
CA GLY A 131 -4.51 -22.35 -11.33
C GLY A 131 -5.51 -22.49 -12.48
N ILE A 132 -5.44 -21.59 -13.46
CA ILE A 132 -6.28 -21.58 -14.66
C ILE A 132 -5.53 -22.11 -15.87
N GLN A 133 -6.26 -22.49 -16.91
CA GLN A 133 -5.65 -22.90 -18.19
C GLN A 133 -5.59 -21.71 -19.13
N PRO A 134 -4.55 -21.63 -20.01
CA PRO A 134 -4.44 -20.51 -20.97
C PRO A 134 -5.66 -20.33 -21.86
N GLU A 135 -6.37 -21.42 -22.20
CA GLU A 135 -7.59 -21.42 -23.00
C GLU A 135 -8.82 -20.85 -22.26
N ASP A 136 -8.75 -20.72 -20.94
CA ASP A 136 -9.83 -20.17 -20.13
C ASP A 136 -9.70 -18.65 -19.93
N VAL A 137 -8.58 -18.06 -20.39
CA VAL A 137 -8.37 -16.61 -20.32
C VAL A 137 -9.12 -15.93 -21.48
N ASN A 138 -10.04 -15.04 -21.15
CA ASN A 138 -10.89 -14.38 -22.11
C ASN A 138 -10.55 -12.88 -22.26
N PRO A 139 -10.90 -12.25 -23.38
CA PRO A 139 -10.76 -10.81 -23.52
C PRO A 139 -11.57 -10.07 -22.45
N GLY A 140 -10.87 -9.28 -21.61
CA GLY A 140 -11.47 -8.49 -20.55
C GLY A 140 -11.31 -9.06 -19.14
N ASP A 141 -10.67 -10.23 -19.02
CA ASP A 141 -10.28 -10.81 -17.72
C ASP A 141 -9.12 -10.04 -17.08
#